data_0ecf6498bf269c98621eeefaab99471f
#
_entry.id   0ecf6498bf269c98621eeefaab99471f
#
_cell.length_a   1.000
_cell.length_b   1.000
_cell.length_c   1.000
_cell.angle_alpha   90.00
_cell.angle_beta   90.00
_cell.angle_gamma   90.00
#
_symmetry.space_group_name_H-M   'P 1'
#
loop_
_entity.id
_entity.type
_entity.pdbx_description
1 polymer ?
#
loop_
_entity_poly.entity_id
_entity_poly.type
_entity_poly.pdbx_seq_one_letter_code
_entity_poly.pdbx_strand_id
1 'polypeptide(L)'
;WLNSGSRLEYPSVFGRHRREVKLTGEAMFEVTHDAGHPFVVETFASDVEVLGTKFNVEADAETGSFSTTLLEGRVRLTDPATHRAVVLEPNDEARLTGGRIAVGRIADLDAVCWTEGLISIRGLSFEELMRKFEKAYNVRIDIRRREMPVIGFKSGKIRISDGVDHALRVLQHNSDFRFEHDVRSNVITIY
;
A
#
# COMPACT_ATOMS: atom_id res chain seq x y z
N TRP A 1 6.26 9.12 -5.72
CA TRP A 1 6.58 8.87 -4.31
C TRP A 1 6.72 7.38 -4.09
N LEU A 2 7.66 6.97 -3.26
CA LEU A 2 7.90 5.57 -2.91
C LEU A 2 7.70 5.43 -1.40
N ASN A 3 6.82 4.52 -0.97
CA ASN A 3 6.54 4.30 0.44
C ASN A 3 7.67 3.52 1.13
N SER A 4 7.74 3.59 2.46
CA SER A 4 8.74 2.88 3.26
C SER A 4 8.74 1.38 2.97
N GLY A 5 9.95 0.79 2.90
CA GLY A 5 10.12 -0.65 2.63
C GLY A 5 9.82 -1.06 1.18
N SER A 6 9.56 -0.11 0.28
CA SER A 6 9.26 -0.40 -1.13
C SER A 6 10.50 -0.31 -2.00
N ARG A 7 10.47 -1.03 -3.13
CA ARG A 7 11.53 -1.09 -4.12
C ARG A 7 10.98 -0.80 -5.51
N LEU A 8 11.60 0.16 -6.20
CA LEU A 8 11.32 0.50 -7.59
C LEU A 8 12.57 0.25 -8.44
N GLU A 9 12.45 -0.61 -9.43
CA GLU A 9 13.50 -0.89 -10.41
C GLU A 9 13.13 -0.26 -11.75
N TYR A 10 14.05 0.45 -12.37
CA TYR A 10 13.85 1.07 -13.66
C TYR A 10 15.17 1.13 -14.45
N PRO A 11 15.12 1.07 -15.79
CA PRO A 11 16.30 1.16 -16.63
C PRO A 11 16.85 2.60 -16.63
N SER A 12 18.15 2.75 -16.85
CA SER A 12 18.78 4.07 -17.03
C SER A 12 18.25 4.84 -18.25
N VAL A 13 17.76 4.11 -19.26
CA VAL A 13 17.09 4.65 -20.45
C VAL A 13 15.91 3.76 -20.79
N PHE A 14 14.73 4.35 -20.94
CA PHE A 14 13.54 3.61 -21.33
C PHE A 14 13.62 3.13 -22.79
N GLY A 15 12.96 2.01 -23.05
CA GLY A 15 12.84 1.43 -24.39
C GLY A 15 12.06 2.33 -25.35
N ARG A 16 12.19 2.04 -26.66
CA ARG A 16 11.57 2.84 -27.73
C ARG A 16 10.04 2.72 -27.80
N HIS A 17 9.45 1.69 -27.19
CA HIS A 17 8.02 1.40 -27.33
C HIS A 17 7.24 1.58 -26.03
N ARG A 18 7.90 1.50 -24.88
CA ARG A 18 7.27 1.64 -23.56
C ARG A 18 8.26 2.06 -22.49
N ARG A 19 7.76 2.73 -21.48
CA ARG A 19 8.47 3.10 -20.24
C ARG A 19 8.10 2.09 -19.17
N GLU A 20 8.99 1.20 -18.81
CA GLU A 20 8.72 0.06 -17.94
C GLU A 20 9.50 0.16 -16.64
N VAL A 21 8.82 -0.07 -15.52
CA VAL A 21 9.38 -0.12 -14.17
C VAL A 21 8.84 -1.33 -13.45
N LYS A 22 9.56 -1.82 -12.44
CA LYS A 22 9.12 -2.93 -11.60
C LYS A 22 8.97 -2.47 -10.16
N LEU A 23 7.81 -2.76 -9.56
CA LEU A 23 7.47 -2.35 -8.19
C LEU A 23 7.30 -3.55 -7.28
N THR A 24 7.93 -3.47 -6.09
CA THR A 24 7.61 -4.28 -4.92
C THR A 24 7.33 -3.34 -3.76
N GLY A 25 6.19 -3.48 -3.09
CA GLY A 25 5.72 -2.56 -2.06
C GLY A 25 4.74 -1.54 -2.61
N GLU A 26 4.79 -0.29 -2.17
CA GLU A 26 3.79 0.73 -2.48
C GLU A 26 4.42 2.01 -3.06
N ALA A 27 3.82 2.51 -4.14
CA ALA A 27 4.23 3.75 -4.79
C ALA A 27 3.04 4.53 -5.35
N MET A 28 3.13 5.85 -5.23
CA MET A 28 2.27 6.81 -5.93
C MET A 28 3.00 7.31 -7.17
N PHE A 29 2.35 7.17 -8.30
CA PHE A 29 2.85 7.62 -9.60
C PHE A 29 2.07 8.83 -10.09
N GLU A 30 2.80 9.78 -10.65
CA GLU A 30 2.26 10.89 -11.44
C GLU A 30 3.01 10.88 -12.77
N VAL A 31 2.35 10.34 -13.78
CA VAL A 31 2.97 10.04 -15.08
C VAL A 31 2.55 11.08 -16.09
N THR A 32 3.55 11.73 -16.70
CA THR A 32 3.32 12.67 -17.81
C THR A 32 2.70 11.93 -19.01
N HIS A 33 1.71 12.58 -19.63
CA HIS A 33 1.01 12.02 -20.78
C HIS A 33 1.92 11.80 -21.99
N ASP A 34 1.98 10.57 -22.47
CA ASP A 34 2.65 10.17 -23.69
C ASP A 34 1.95 8.93 -24.28
N ALA A 35 1.10 9.13 -25.26
CA ALA A 35 0.36 8.07 -25.92
C ALA A 35 1.23 7.17 -26.81
N GLY A 36 2.40 7.67 -27.24
CA GLY A 36 3.35 6.90 -28.08
C GLY A 36 4.20 5.93 -27.28
N HIS A 37 4.39 6.21 -25.97
CA HIS A 37 5.23 5.40 -25.08
C HIS A 37 4.49 5.14 -23.76
N PRO A 38 3.61 4.14 -23.69
CA PRO A 38 2.90 3.75 -22.45
C PRO A 38 3.87 3.54 -21.29
N PHE A 39 3.45 3.92 -20.10
CA PHE A 39 4.17 3.63 -18.86
C PHE A 39 3.56 2.39 -18.20
N VAL A 40 4.41 1.40 -17.91
CA VAL A 40 4.00 0.11 -17.36
C VAL A 40 4.68 -0.12 -16.02
N VAL A 41 3.90 -0.38 -14.98
CA VAL A 41 4.38 -0.85 -13.69
C VAL A 41 4.16 -2.36 -13.62
N GLU A 42 5.24 -3.13 -13.72
CA GLU A 42 5.19 -4.58 -13.49
C GLU A 42 5.12 -4.89 -12.01
N THR A 43 4.19 -5.76 -11.64
CA THR A 43 4.05 -6.30 -10.29
C THR A 43 3.88 -7.81 -10.32
N PHE A 44 3.91 -8.47 -9.16
CA PHE A 44 3.66 -9.91 -9.08
C PHE A 44 2.24 -10.31 -9.50
N ALA A 45 1.26 -9.39 -9.43
CA ALA A 45 -0.15 -9.67 -9.63
C ALA A 45 -0.71 -9.13 -10.96
N SER A 46 -0.15 -8.05 -11.48
CA SER A 46 -0.65 -7.39 -12.69
C SER A 46 0.39 -6.46 -13.29
N ASP A 47 0.31 -6.29 -14.60
CA ASP A 47 0.90 -5.17 -15.31
C ASP A 47 -0.09 -4.01 -15.29
N VAL A 48 0.37 -2.85 -14.80
CA VAL A 48 -0.40 -1.61 -14.65
C VAL A 48 0.05 -0.63 -15.73
N GLU A 49 -0.72 -0.53 -16.81
CA GLU A 49 -0.40 0.31 -17.97
C GLU A 49 -1.18 1.62 -17.94
N VAL A 50 -0.47 2.73 -18.21
CA VAL A 50 -1.05 4.08 -18.26
C VAL A 50 -0.42 4.90 -19.37
N LEU A 51 -1.12 5.94 -19.86
CA LEU A 51 -0.61 6.88 -20.85
C LEU A 51 -0.26 8.25 -20.25
N GLY A 52 -0.87 8.61 -19.11
CA GLY A 52 -0.69 9.88 -18.43
C GLY A 52 -1.71 9.95 -17.30
N THR A 53 -1.31 9.63 -16.07
CA THR A 53 -2.24 9.18 -15.03
C THR A 53 -1.64 9.44 -13.66
N LYS A 54 -2.49 9.75 -12.67
CA LYS A 54 -2.13 9.81 -11.25
C LYS A 54 -2.81 8.64 -10.54
N PHE A 55 -2.00 7.74 -9.99
CA PHE A 55 -2.48 6.49 -9.40
C PHE A 55 -1.53 5.94 -8.34
N ASN A 56 -2.08 5.19 -7.40
CA ASN A 56 -1.32 4.45 -6.39
C ASN A 56 -1.29 2.96 -6.74
N VAL A 57 -0.18 2.30 -6.49
CA VAL A 57 -0.04 0.85 -6.59
C VAL A 57 0.57 0.32 -5.31
N GLU A 58 -0.08 -0.66 -4.69
CA GLU A 58 0.44 -1.49 -3.61
C GLU A 58 0.58 -2.92 -4.12
N ALA A 59 1.79 -3.50 -4.04
CA ALA A 59 2.08 -4.84 -4.50
C ALA A 59 3.08 -5.53 -3.56
N ASP A 60 2.58 -6.33 -2.64
CA ASP A 60 3.37 -7.08 -1.66
C ASP A 60 3.19 -8.59 -1.89
N ALA A 61 4.20 -9.20 -2.51
CA ALA A 61 4.17 -10.62 -2.85
C ALA A 61 4.26 -11.53 -1.61
N GLU A 62 4.83 -11.07 -0.49
CA GLU A 62 4.96 -11.86 0.74
C GLU A 62 3.60 -12.05 1.41
N THR A 63 2.77 -11.00 1.40
CA THR A 63 1.41 -11.05 1.94
C THR A 63 0.37 -11.45 0.91
N GLY A 64 0.74 -11.45 -0.39
CA GLY A 64 -0.18 -11.63 -1.51
C GLY A 64 -1.14 -10.43 -1.71
N SER A 65 -0.80 -9.27 -1.15
CA SER A 65 -1.61 -8.06 -1.25
C SER A 65 -1.31 -7.31 -2.55
N PHE A 66 -2.35 -7.00 -3.32
CA PHE A 66 -2.26 -6.10 -4.45
C PHE A 66 -3.48 -5.19 -4.50
N SER A 67 -3.22 -3.91 -4.66
CA SER A 67 -4.25 -2.92 -4.98
C SER A 67 -3.73 -1.83 -5.91
N THR A 68 -4.63 -1.27 -6.71
CA THR A 68 -4.37 -0.09 -7.53
C THR A 68 -5.53 0.88 -7.40
N THR A 69 -5.25 2.11 -6.98
CA THR A 69 -6.23 3.18 -6.79
C THR A 69 -5.99 4.26 -7.84
N LEU A 70 -7.01 4.56 -8.65
CA LEU A 70 -6.92 5.57 -9.69
C LEU A 70 -7.48 6.91 -9.22
N LEU A 71 -6.66 7.96 -9.29
CA LEU A 71 -7.05 9.33 -8.96
C LEU A 71 -7.43 10.14 -10.21
N GLU A 72 -6.58 10.11 -11.23
CA GLU A 72 -6.78 10.88 -12.48
C GLU A 72 -6.29 10.06 -13.68
N GLY A 73 -6.99 10.18 -14.81
CA GLY A 73 -6.64 9.53 -16.06
C GLY A 73 -7.31 8.17 -16.25
N ARG A 74 -6.55 7.19 -16.73
CA ARG A 74 -7.02 5.83 -17.00
C ARG A 74 -5.91 4.82 -16.74
N VAL A 75 -6.26 3.71 -16.11
CA VAL A 75 -5.36 2.57 -15.85
C VAL A 75 -5.91 1.33 -16.55
N ARG A 76 -5.04 0.61 -17.24
CA ARG A 76 -5.31 -0.74 -17.75
C ARG A 76 -4.50 -1.75 -16.95
N LEU A 77 -5.19 -2.65 -16.28
CA LEU A 77 -4.60 -3.78 -15.55
C LEU A 77 -4.64 -5.00 -16.44
N THR A 78 -3.52 -5.69 -16.60
CA THR A 78 -3.46 -6.94 -17.34
C THR A 78 -2.92 -8.05 -16.43
N ASP A 79 -3.68 -9.11 -16.28
CA ASP A 79 -3.25 -10.32 -15.59
C ASP A 79 -2.18 -11.02 -16.44
N PRO A 80 -0.93 -11.18 -15.96
CA PRO A 80 0.15 -11.74 -16.74
C PRO A 80 -0.05 -13.21 -17.12
N ALA A 81 -0.82 -13.97 -16.35
CA ALA A 81 -1.07 -15.40 -16.60
C ALA A 81 -2.20 -15.64 -17.59
N THR A 82 -3.29 -14.84 -17.50
CA THR A 82 -4.51 -15.05 -18.31
C THR A 82 -4.67 -14.07 -19.45
N HIS A 83 -3.84 -13.00 -19.50
CA HIS A 83 -3.92 -11.86 -20.42
C HIS A 83 -5.28 -11.14 -20.41
N ARG A 84 -6.08 -11.36 -19.38
CA ARG A 84 -7.34 -10.62 -19.19
C ARG A 84 -7.03 -9.22 -18.74
N ALA A 85 -7.68 -8.24 -19.35
CA ALA A 85 -7.51 -6.83 -19.02
C ALA A 85 -8.77 -6.25 -18.40
N VAL A 86 -8.55 -5.35 -17.42
CA VAL A 86 -9.59 -4.53 -16.79
C VAL A 86 -9.14 -3.08 -16.89
N VAL A 87 -10.08 -2.17 -17.14
CA VAL A 87 -9.82 -0.74 -17.21
C VAL A 87 -10.46 -0.06 -16.01
N LEU A 88 -9.69 0.81 -15.34
CA LEU A 88 -10.16 1.64 -14.24
C LEU A 88 -10.46 3.05 -14.74
N GLU A 89 -11.51 3.62 -14.22
CA GLU A 89 -11.89 5.03 -14.32
C GLU A 89 -11.56 5.77 -13.00
N PRO A 90 -11.48 7.11 -12.99
CA PRO A 90 -11.19 7.85 -11.77
C PRO A 90 -12.13 7.49 -10.61
N ASN A 91 -11.55 7.33 -9.42
CA ASN A 91 -12.19 6.82 -8.20
C ASN A 91 -12.53 5.32 -8.22
N ASP A 92 -11.97 4.55 -9.15
CA ASP A 92 -11.98 3.10 -9.04
C ASP A 92 -10.74 2.61 -8.26
N GLU A 93 -10.94 1.48 -7.59
CA GLU A 93 -9.88 0.69 -6.98
C GLU A 93 -9.99 -0.76 -7.45
N ALA A 94 -8.88 -1.32 -7.88
CA ALA A 94 -8.74 -2.74 -8.13
C ALA A 94 -7.99 -3.41 -6.99
N ARG A 95 -8.46 -4.56 -6.51
CA ARG A 95 -7.82 -5.38 -5.47
C ARG A 95 -7.73 -6.83 -5.91
N LEU A 96 -6.64 -7.48 -5.53
CA LEU A 96 -6.53 -8.94 -5.66
C LEU A 96 -7.32 -9.62 -4.53
N THR A 97 -8.36 -10.36 -4.87
CA THR A 97 -9.20 -11.07 -3.93
C THR A 97 -9.44 -12.49 -4.44
N GLY A 98 -9.05 -13.50 -3.66
CA GLY A 98 -9.21 -14.90 -4.06
C GLY A 98 -8.52 -15.24 -5.40
N GLY A 99 -7.37 -14.66 -5.69
CA GLY A 99 -6.61 -14.87 -6.93
C GLY A 99 -7.20 -14.19 -8.16
N ARG A 100 -8.16 -13.26 -7.99
CA ARG A 100 -8.77 -12.48 -9.07
C ARG A 100 -8.77 -11.00 -8.77
N ILE A 101 -8.61 -10.18 -9.79
CA ILE A 101 -8.74 -8.72 -9.66
C ILE A 101 -10.23 -8.37 -9.62
N ALA A 102 -10.66 -7.82 -8.48
CA ALA A 102 -11.99 -7.24 -8.28
C ALA A 102 -11.89 -5.72 -8.35
N VAL A 103 -12.83 -5.07 -9.04
CA VAL A 103 -12.90 -3.61 -9.15
C VAL A 103 -14.08 -3.10 -8.34
N GLY A 104 -13.83 -2.04 -7.58
CA GLY A 104 -14.85 -1.32 -6.81
C GLY A 104 -14.59 0.18 -6.83
N ARG A 105 -15.50 0.95 -6.25
CA ARG A 105 -15.31 2.39 -6.03
C ARG A 105 -14.57 2.62 -4.73
N ILE A 106 -13.62 3.56 -4.73
CA ILE A 106 -13.01 4.04 -3.48
C ILE A 106 -14.05 4.80 -2.66
N ALA A 107 -14.11 4.48 -1.38
CA ALA A 107 -15.00 5.21 -0.45
C ALA A 107 -14.41 6.59 -0.06
N ASP A 108 -13.09 6.68 -0.04
CA ASP A 108 -12.31 7.86 0.32
C ASP A 108 -10.85 7.75 -0.18
N LEU A 109 -10.04 8.78 0.09
CA LEU A 109 -8.62 8.82 -0.29
C LEU A 109 -7.69 8.23 0.78
N ASP A 110 -8.18 7.37 1.66
CA ASP A 110 -7.38 6.79 2.73
C ASP A 110 -6.22 5.93 2.20
N ALA A 111 -6.40 5.28 1.04
CA ALA A 111 -5.36 4.49 0.39
C ALA A 111 -4.11 5.30 0.01
N VAL A 112 -4.23 6.62 -0.14
CA VAL A 112 -3.13 7.49 -0.56
C VAL A 112 -2.66 8.47 0.52
N CYS A 113 -3.25 8.43 1.72
CA CYS A 113 -2.92 9.35 2.81
C CYS A 113 -1.47 9.21 3.30
N TRP A 114 -0.80 8.11 2.99
CA TRP A 114 0.61 7.91 3.32
C TRP A 114 1.53 8.93 2.64
N THR A 115 1.15 9.48 1.48
CA THR A 115 1.88 10.56 0.80
C THR A 115 1.92 11.87 1.61
N GLU A 116 1.02 11.99 2.58
CA GLU A 116 0.93 13.09 3.55
C GLU A 116 1.54 12.72 4.92
N GLY A 117 2.21 11.58 5.03
CA GLY A 117 2.78 11.08 6.28
C GLY A 117 1.74 10.58 7.28
N LEU A 118 0.61 10.07 6.77
CA LEU A 118 -0.49 9.53 7.57
C LEU A 118 -0.68 8.04 7.32
N ILE A 119 -1.09 7.31 8.36
CA ILE A 119 -1.50 5.91 8.26
C ILE A 119 -2.99 5.84 8.56
N SER A 120 -3.80 5.41 7.59
CA SER A 120 -5.22 5.11 7.84
C SER A 120 -5.36 3.79 8.57
N ILE A 121 -6.26 3.77 9.58
CA ILE A 121 -6.59 2.57 10.35
C ILE A 121 -7.90 1.93 9.89
N ARG A 122 -8.58 2.54 8.93
CA ARG A 122 -9.90 2.10 8.47
C ARG A 122 -9.85 0.70 7.85
N GLY A 123 -10.69 -0.18 8.37
CA GLY A 123 -10.88 -1.53 7.82
C GLY A 123 -9.70 -2.47 7.95
N LEU A 124 -8.65 -2.08 8.69
CA LEU A 124 -7.49 -2.92 8.95
C LEU A 124 -7.71 -3.79 10.19
N SER A 125 -7.25 -5.02 10.13
CA SER A 125 -7.02 -5.85 11.30
C SER A 125 -5.84 -5.30 12.12
N PHE A 126 -5.72 -5.73 13.37
CA PHE A 126 -4.61 -5.33 14.22
C PHE A 126 -3.26 -5.75 13.60
N GLU A 127 -3.17 -6.95 13.05
CA GLU A 127 -1.95 -7.46 12.42
C GLU A 127 -1.56 -6.66 11.16
N GLU A 128 -2.53 -6.29 10.32
CA GLU A 128 -2.29 -5.46 9.14
C GLU A 128 -1.80 -4.07 9.53
N LEU A 129 -2.37 -3.47 10.59
CA LEU A 129 -1.91 -2.19 11.10
C LEU A 129 -0.51 -2.27 11.68
N MET A 130 -0.19 -3.34 12.44
CA MET A 130 1.17 -3.55 12.97
C MET A 130 2.19 -3.70 11.84
N ARG A 131 1.90 -4.41 10.77
CA ARG A 131 2.77 -4.49 9.59
C ARG A 131 2.98 -3.12 8.93
N LYS A 132 1.94 -2.27 8.87
CA LYS A 132 2.11 -0.89 8.39
C LYS A 132 3.01 -0.08 9.33
N PHE A 133 2.90 -0.27 10.65
CA PHE A 133 3.78 0.37 11.63
C PHE A 133 5.23 -0.10 11.49
N GLU A 134 5.48 -1.40 11.33
CA GLU A 134 6.83 -1.92 11.10
C GLU A 134 7.49 -1.23 9.90
N LYS A 135 6.77 -1.12 8.77
CA LYS A 135 7.27 -0.45 7.56
C LYS A 135 7.46 1.06 7.78
N ALA A 136 6.45 1.74 8.33
CA ALA A 136 6.45 3.20 8.45
C ALA A 136 7.48 3.73 9.45
N TYR A 137 7.69 3.00 10.54
CA TYR A 137 8.59 3.40 11.63
C TYR A 137 9.94 2.66 11.62
N ASN A 138 10.12 1.72 10.69
CA ASN A 138 11.30 0.85 10.61
C ASN A 138 11.59 0.15 11.94
N VAL A 139 10.57 -0.42 12.57
CA VAL A 139 10.63 -1.19 13.82
C VAL A 139 10.25 -2.63 13.54
N ARG A 140 10.61 -3.55 14.43
CA ARG A 140 10.08 -4.90 14.46
C ARG A 140 9.04 -5.02 15.55
N ILE A 141 7.87 -5.64 15.23
CA ILE A 141 6.78 -5.84 16.19
C ILE A 141 6.57 -7.35 16.42
N ASP A 142 6.80 -7.80 17.65
CA ASP A 142 6.63 -9.18 18.08
C ASP A 142 5.34 -9.31 18.89
N ILE A 143 4.34 -9.99 18.34
CA ILE A 143 3.02 -10.14 18.98
C ILE A 143 3.02 -11.46 19.75
N ARG A 144 3.01 -11.39 21.11
CA ARG A 144 3.02 -12.53 22.03
C ARG A 144 1.65 -12.82 22.62
N ARG A 145 0.61 -12.75 21.79
CA ARG A 145 -0.78 -13.02 22.18
C ARG A 145 -1.37 -14.15 21.35
N ARG A 146 -2.29 -14.90 21.96
CA ARG A 146 -3.10 -15.90 21.24
C ARG A 146 -4.28 -15.27 20.53
N GLU A 147 -4.90 -14.26 21.15
CA GLU A 147 -6.04 -13.54 20.61
C GLU A 147 -5.59 -12.14 20.17
N MET A 148 -5.86 -11.79 18.92
CA MET A 148 -5.53 -10.48 18.40
C MET A 148 -6.45 -9.42 18.96
N PRO A 149 -5.90 -8.25 19.38
CA PRO A 149 -6.72 -7.13 19.82
C PRO A 149 -7.64 -6.66 18.68
N VAL A 150 -8.86 -6.29 19.06
CA VAL A 150 -9.77 -5.63 18.12
C VAL A 150 -9.46 -4.15 18.12
N ILE A 151 -9.31 -3.56 16.94
CA ILE A 151 -9.17 -2.11 16.80
C ILE A 151 -10.56 -1.49 17.06
N GLY A 152 -10.70 -0.78 18.18
CA GLY A 152 -11.98 -0.18 18.60
C GLY A 152 -12.38 1.06 17.77
N PHE A 153 -11.51 1.56 16.91
CA PHE A 153 -11.79 2.69 16.02
C PHE A 153 -12.34 2.20 14.66
N LYS A 154 -13.47 2.75 14.24
CA LYS A 154 -14.03 2.46 12.92
C LYS A 154 -13.27 3.16 11.79
N SER A 155 -12.64 4.31 12.09
CA SER A 155 -11.84 5.09 11.16
C SER A 155 -10.93 6.04 11.95
N GLY A 156 -9.85 6.48 11.33
CA GLY A 156 -8.89 7.43 11.87
C GLY A 156 -7.61 7.43 11.08
N LYS A 157 -6.79 8.45 11.31
CA LYS A 157 -5.46 8.57 10.69
C LYS A 157 -4.44 8.85 11.79
N ILE A 158 -3.33 8.14 11.74
CA ILE A 158 -2.19 8.29 12.64
C ILE A 158 -1.09 9.01 11.90
N ARG A 159 -0.54 10.06 12.51
CA ARG A 159 0.57 10.82 11.93
C ARG A 159 1.88 10.09 12.22
N ILE A 160 2.66 9.81 11.17
CA ILE A 160 3.93 9.08 11.28
C ILE A 160 4.95 9.89 12.10
N SER A 161 4.97 11.22 11.97
CA SER A 161 5.91 12.10 12.68
C SER A 161 5.78 12.07 14.20
N ASP A 162 4.65 11.61 14.75
CA ASP A 162 4.42 11.56 16.19
C ASP A 162 5.09 10.36 16.85
N GLY A 163 5.63 9.43 16.04
CA GLY A 163 6.38 8.26 16.49
C GLY A 163 5.52 7.05 16.84
N VAL A 164 6.14 5.87 16.82
CA VAL A 164 5.43 4.58 17.02
C VAL A 164 4.86 4.43 18.43
N ASP A 165 5.59 4.90 19.45
CA ASP A 165 5.10 4.80 20.84
C ASP A 165 3.82 5.62 21.05
N HIS A 166 3.73 6.79 20.43
CA HIS A 166 2.53 7.59 20.44
C HIS A 166 1.38 6.89 19.72
N ALA A 167 1.65 6.36 18.53
CA ALA A 167 0.68 5.60 17.74
C ALA A 167 0.08 4.43 18.52
N LEU A 168 0.93 3.63 19.18
CA LEU A 168 0.49 2.50 20.00
C LEU A 168 -0.31 2.93 21.22
N ARG A 169 0.09 4.02 21.92
CA ARG A 169 -0.69 4.56 23.04
C ARG A 169 -2.07 5.06 22.60
N VAL A 170 -2.18 5.69 21.43
CA VAL A 170 -3.48 6.08 20.88
C VAL A 170 -4.37 4.86 20.65
N LEU A 171 -3.83 3.77 20.09
CA LEU A 171 -4.58 2.54 19.88
C LEU A 171 -5.03 1.89 21.20
N GLN A 172 -4.21 1.94 22.26
CA GLN A 172 -4.55 1.39 23.59
C GLN A 172 -5.79 2.04 24.25
N HIS A 173 -6.20 3.24 23.83
CA HIS A 173 -7.41 3.85 24.37
C HIS A 173 -8.70 3.07 24.03
N ASN A 174 -8.69 2.32 22.93
CA ASN A 174 -9.85 1.57 22.44
C ASN A 174 -9.52 0.12 22.02
N SER A 175 -8.35 -0.38 22.43
CA SER A 175 -7.90 -1.73 22.12
C SER A 175 -7.16 -2.29 23.33
N ASP A 176 -7.51 -3.52 23.72
CA ASP A 176 -6.90 -4.15 24.90
C ASP A 176 -5.60 -4.87 24.56
N PHE A 177 -4.47 -4.20 24.78
CA PHE A 177 -3.13 -4.75 24.70
C PHE A 177 -2.15 -3.93 25.53
N ARG A 178 -1.01 -4.51 25.84
CA ARG A 178 0.16 -3.81 26.41
C ARG A 178 1.32 -3.94 25.46
N PHE A 179 2.25 -3.00 25.51
CA PHE A 179 3.48 -3.08 24.72
C PHE A 179 4.69 -2.61 25.51
N GLU A 180 5.83 -3.14 25.15
CA GLU A 180 7.15 -2.70 25.58
C GLU A 180 7.99 -2.42 24.35
N HIS A 181 8.74 -1.31 24.34
CA HIS A 181 9.63 -0.92 23.27
C HIS A 181 11.07 -0.95 23.74
N ASP A 182 11.84 -1.93 23.27
CA ASP A 182 13.30 -1.91 23.41
C ASP A 182 13.91 -1.04 22.32
N VAL A 183 14.20 0.21 22.68
CA VAL A 183 14.77 1.21 21.78
C VAL A 183 16.16 0.80 21.25
N ARG A 184 16.92 -0.05 22.00
CA ARG A 184 18.26 -0.47 21.58
C ARG A 184 18.22 -1.48 20.44
N SER A 185 17.32 -2.43 20.52
CA SER A 185 17.10 -3.44 19.46
C SER A 185 16.08 -3.01 18.42
N ASN A 186 15.37 -1.89 18.65
CA ASN A 186 14.26 -1.39 17.85
C ASN A 186 13.12 -2.41 17.69
N VAL A 187 12.87 -3.16 18.78
CA VAL A 187 11.84 -4.18 18.84
C VAL A 187 10.73 -3.78 19.80
N ILE A 188 9.51 -3.90 19.34
CA ILE A 188 8.30 -3.69 20.15
C ILE A 188 7.67 -5.05 20.40
N THR A 189 7.42 -5.37 21.67
CA THR A 189 6.70 -6.59 22.05
C THR A 189 5.30 -6.24 22.51
N ILE A 190 4.29 -6.91 21.94
CA ILE A 190 2.87 -6.74 22.27
C ILE A 190 2.39 -7.96 23.04
N TYR A 191 1.72 -7.70 24.20
CA TYR A 191 1.20 -8.68 25.15
C TYR A 191 -0.32 -8.62 25.22
#